data_04a938beb6adf2468f893e093b967edc
#
_entry.id   04a938beb6adf2468f893e093b967edc
#
_cell.length_a   1.000
_cell.length_b   1.000
_cell.length_c   1.000
_cell.angle_alpha   90.00
_cell.angle_beta   90.00
_cell.angle_gamma   90.00
#
_symmetry.space_group_name_H-M   'P 1'
#
loop_
_entity.id
_entity.type
_entity.pdbx_description
1 polymer ?
#
loop_
_entity_poly.entity_id
_entity_poly.type
_entity_poly.pdbx_seq_one_letter_code
_entity_poly.pdbx_strand_id
1 'polypeptide(L)'
;MRIAVWHNLPSGGGKRALYNQIRGFLKRGHTVESWCPSTADQTYLPFGELIPEHVLPLTWMPHEKKTLWNRVVGSYRDHVSLLRAMGEHCRASAQQINEAGFDLLFAGACQFLRVTPIARSVRLPSLLYLQEPYRWLYEALPQLPWLARPAPRRRTALSVYRSLKDLVHVQGLRIQAREEVDNARAYGQILVNSFFSRESVLRAYGLDARVCYLGIDNRTFVYQERPREPFVVSLGSMTSEKNARFLIEAISRLGDPRPPFVWVANAGVTSHRREMEALASSLKVQFEIRMRISDAELVDVLNRAAMMVYAPRLEPFGMAPLEGNACGLPVVAVAEGGIRETIVDGVNGLLVEADPEAMAQAVRHLIEDDDHARALGEAGLRLVDERWSLEAAEQRLEAHLDRAVSSARR
;
A
#
# COMPACT_ATOMS: atom_id res chain seq x y z
N MET A 1 19.34 18.85 7.79
CA MET A 1 20.13 17.67 7.35
C MET A 1 20.11 17.56 5.84
N ARG A 2 21.11 16.90 5.25
CA ARG A 2 21.08 16.44 3.86
C ARG A 2 20.61 14.99 3.83
N ILE A 3 19.48 14.73 3.18
CA ILE A 3 18.83 13.40 3.18
C ILE A 3 18.90 12.82 1.77
N ALA A 4 19.52 11.65 1.62
CA ALA A 4 19.43 10.85 0.39
C ALA A 4 18.18 9.97 0.45
N VAL A 5 17.30 10.07 -0.54
CA VAL A 5 16.10 9.22 -0.66
C VAL A 5 16.35 8.14 -1.72
N TRP A 6 16.01 6.89 -1.41
CA TRP A 6 16.00 5.82 -2.41
C TRP A 6 14.62 5.20 -2.51
N HIS A 7 14.11 4.96 -3.72
CA HIS A 7 12.81 4.32 -3.93
C HIS A 7 12.72 3.56 -5.26
N ASN A 8 11.75 2.65 -5.35
CA ASN A 8 11.29 2.07 -6.63
C ASN A 8 9.79 1.82 -6.53
N LEU A 9 9.01 2.89 -6.47
CA LEU A 9 7.58 2.84 -6.22
C LEU A 9 6.79 2.96 -7.53
N PRO A 10 5.72 2.15 -7.70
CA PRO A 10 4.72 2.38 -8.74
C PRO A 10 3.79 3.52 -8.36
N SER A 11 2.92 3.96 -9.27
CA SER A 11 1.79 4.83 -8.97
C SER A 11 0.90 4.24 -7.86
N GLY A 12 0.48 5.07 -6.89
CA GLY A 12 -0.42 4.66 -5.82
C GLY A 12 -0.11 5.29 -4.45
N GLY A 13 -0.78 4.79 -3.41
CA GLY A 13 -0.68 5.34 -2.05
C GLY A 13 0.74 5.35 -1.48
N GLY A 14 1.56 4.36 -1.81
CA GLY A 14 2.98 4.33 -1.38
C GLY A 14 3.78 5.49 -1.94
N LYS A 15 3.57 5.83 -3.22
CA LYS A 15 4.25 6.97 -3.85
C LYS A 15 3.72 8.29 -3.29
N ARG A 16 2.41 8.43 -3.10
CA ARG A 16 1.82 9.61 -2.44
C ARG A 16 2.39 9.81 -1.04
N ALA A 17 2.54 8.74 -0.26
CA ALA A 17 3.11 8.83 1.08
C ALA A 17 4.56 9.37 1.04
N LEU A 18 5.42 8.82 0.18
CA LEU A 18 6.81 9.29 0.05
C LEU A 18 6.87 10.72 -0.50
N TYR A 19 6.02 11.08 -1.46
CA TYR A 19 5.92 12.45 -1.96
C TYR A 19 5.61 13.45 -0.84
N ASN A 20 4.64 13.14 0.01
CA ASN A 20 4.30 13.97 1.16
C ASN A 20 5.43 14.02 2.21
N GLN A 21 6.14 12.91 2.44
CA GLN A 21 7.32 12.87 3.32
C GLN A 21 8.44 13.79 2.78
N ILE A 22 8.72 13.76 1.48
CA ILE A 22 9.71 14.66 0.84
C ILE A 22 9.29 16.13 1.01
N ARG A 23 8.01 16.46 0.76
CA ARG A 23 7.49 17.81 1.00
C ARG A 23 7.68 18.24 2.46
N GLY A 24 7.44 17.34 3.40
CA GLY A 24 7.66 17.57 4.82
C GLY A 24 9.13 17.83 5.14
N PHE A 25 10.06 17.08 4.56
CA PHE A 25 11.50 17.32 4.71
C PHE A 25 11.90 18.70 4.21
N LEU A 26 11.45 19.09 3.01
CA LEU A 26 11.73 20.40 2.43
C LEU A 26 11.17 21.55 3.31
N LYS A 27 9.92 21.42 3.77
CA LYS A 27 9.27 22.40 4.66
C LYS A 27 10.04 22.62 5.97
N ARG A 28 10.74 21.59 6.45
CA ARG A 28 11.57 21.63 7.66
C ARG A 28 13.01 22.05 7.40
N GLY A 29 13.33 22.49 6.17
CA GLY A 29 14.64 23.03 5.81
C GLY A 29 15.71 21.96 5.57
N HIS A 30 15.32 20.70 5.29
CA HIS A 30 16.27 19.68 4.86
C HIS A 30 16.58 19.83 3.37
N THR A 31 17.81 19.49 2.97
CA THR A 31 18.17 19.30 1.57
C THR A 31 17.95 17.84 1.21
N VAL A 32 17.23 17.58 0.14
CA VAL A 32 16.82 16.23 -0.25
C VAL A 32 17.18 15.98 -1.71
N GLU A 33 17.75 14.83 -2.00
CA GLU A 33 17.93 14.31 -3.36
C GLU A 33 17.46 12.86 -3.40
N SER A 34 16.95 12.40 -4.54
CA SER A 34 16.45 11.02 -4.69
C SER A 34 17.22 10.22 -5.73
N TRP A 35 17.29 8.92 -5.50
CA TRP A 35 17.82 7.91 -6.41
C TRP A 35 16.75 6.85 -6.67
N CYS A 36 16.56 6.50 -7.92
CA CYS A 36 15.62 5.44 -8.29
C CYS A 36 16.07 4.69 -9.54
N PRO A 37 15.63 3.44 -9.75
CA PRO A 37 15.80 2.77 -11.02
C PRO A 37 14.80 3.31 -12.06
N SER A 38 15.13 3.12 -13.35
CA SER A 38 14.28 3.48 -14.48
C SER A 38 12.89 2.81 -14.49
N THR A 39 12.66 1.86 -13.59
CA THR A 39 11.37 1.17 -13.40
C THR A 39 10.44 1.86 -12.39
N ALA A 40 10.92 2.88 -11.67
CA ALA A 40 10.07 3.70 -10.82
C ALA A 40 9.10 4.53 -11.66
N ASP A 41 7.88 4.72 -11.18
CA ASP A 41 6.90 5.55 -11.87
C ASP A 41 7.34 7.02 -11.82
N GLN A 42 7.38 7.68 -12.98
CA GLN A 42 7.80 9.08 -13.13
C GLN A 42 6.64 10.00 -13.51
N THR A 43 5.41 9.47 -13.60
CA THR A 43 4.25 10.21 -14.11
C THR A 43 3.29 10.68 -13.02
N TYR A 44 3.13 9.87 -11.97
CA TYR A 44 2.26 10.19 -10.83
C TYR A 44 3.07 10.81 -9.70
N LEU A 45 2.81 12.06 -9.35
CA LEU A 45 3.52 12.83 -8.33
C LEU A 45 5.06 12.74 -8.53
N PRO A 46 5.59 13.27 -9.64
CA PRO A 46 7.01 13.14 -9.99
C PRO A 46 7.88 13.90 -8.99
N PHE A 47 8.91 13.22 -8.45
CA PHE A 47 9.79 13.83 -7.44
C PHE A 47 10.74 14.87 -8.07
N GLY A 48 11.07 14.70 -9.34
CA GLY A 48 11.91 15.64 -10.09
C GLY A 48 11.36 17.09 -10.17
N GLU A 49 10.07 17.29 -9.87
CA GLU A 49 9.48 18.63 -9.74
C GLU A 49 9.77 19.28 -8.37
N LEU A 50 10.15 18.50 -7.37
CA LEU A 50 10.41 18.98 -6.02
C LEU A 50 11.90 19.02 -5.67
N ILE A 51 12.66 18.02 -6.12
CA ILE A 51 14.04 17.75 -5.71
C ILE A 51 14.85 17.18 -6.88
N PRO A 52 16.19 17.28 -6.88
CA PRO A 52 17.03 16.55 -7.81
C PRO A 52 16.74 15.03 -7.71
N GLU A 53 16.42 14.39 -8.84
CA GLU A 53 16.15 12.97 -8.93
C GLU A 53 17.12 12.29 -9.88
N HIS A 54 17.91 11.35 -9.36
CA HIS A 54 18.92 10.59 -10.09
C HIS A 54 18.32 9.26 -10.54
N VAL A 55 17.95 9.16 -11.81
CA VAL A 55 17.41 7.93 -12.40
C VAL A 55 18.55 7.10 -12.98
N LEU A 56 18.88 5.98 -12.33
CA LEU A 56 19.91 5.06 -12.80
C LEU A 56 19.28 3.87 -13.53
N PRO A 57 19.93 3.34 -14.58
CA PRO A 57 19.37 2.19 -15.30
C PRO A 57 19.30 0.95 -14.41
N LEU A 58 18.21 0.20 -14.56
CA LEU A 58 18.06 -1.17 -14.04
C LEU A 58 18.04 -2.12 -15.24
N THR A 59 19.18 -2.74 -15.52
CA THR A 59 19.33 -3.64 -16.66
C THR A 59 18.84 -5.03 -16.29
N TRP A 60 17.52 -5.23 -16.31
CA TRP A 60 16.89 -6.51 -16.07
C TRP A 60 15.70 -6.73 -17.01
N MET A 61 15.66 -7.92 -17.59
CA MET A 61 14.52 -8.37 -18.40
C MET A 61 14.19 -9.83 -18.04
N PRO A 62 12.89 -10.18 -17.91
CA PRO A 62 12.47 -11.56 -17.72
C PRO A 62 12.93 -12.47 -18.86
N HIS A 63 13.28 -13.71 -18.55
CA HIS A 63 13.70 -14.69 -19.55
C HIS A 63 12.54 -15.11 -20.44
N GLU A 64 12.78 -15.15 -21.75
CA GLU A 64 11.80 -15.65 -22.70
C GLU A 64 11.48 -17.13 -22.45
N LYS A 65 10.18 -17.46 -22.40
CA LYS A 65 9.67 -18.82 -22.13
C LYS A 65 9.54 -19.68 -23.41
N LYS A 66 10.42 -19.48 -24.40
CA LYS A 66 10.35 -20.17 -25.71
C LYS A 66 10.67 -21.66 -25.62
N THR A 67 11.59 -22.09 -24.77
CA THR A 67 11.99 -23.49 -24.63
C THR A 67 11.33 -24.17 -23.43
N LEU A 68 11.17 -25.53 -23.49
CA LEU A 68 10.66 -26.30 -22.35
C LEU A 68 11.51 -26.08 -21.08
N TRP A 69 12.82 -26.01 -21.22
CA TRP A 69 13.73 -25.72 -20.12
C TRP A 69 13.44 -24.34 -19.50
N ASN A 70 13.32 -23.29 -20.30
CA ASN A 70 13.00 -21.95 -19.81
C ASN A 70 11.59 -21.85 -19.21
N ARG A 71 10.65 -22.71 -19.61
CA ARG A 71 9.33 -22.81 -18.98
C ARG A 71 9.40 -23.40 -17.57
N VAL A 72 10.37 -24.25 -17.27
CA VAL A 72 10.58 -24.86 -15.94
C VAL A 72 11.42 -23.94 -15.06
N VAL A 73 12.61 -23.55 -15.53
CA VAL A 73 13.60 -22.84 -14.71
C VAL A 73 13.56 -21.33 -14.85
N GLY A 74 12.80 -20.79 -15.80
CA GLY A 74 12.78 -19.36 -16.13
C GLY A 74 12.42 -18.50 -14.92
N SER A 75 11.40 -18.89 -14.17
CA SER A 75 10.98 -18.14 -12.97
C SER A 75 12.10 -18.05 -11.91
N TYR A 76 12.83 -19.12 -11.69
CA TYR A 76 13.99 -19.12 -10.78
C TYR A 76 15.12 -18.21 -11.30
N ARG A 77 15.44 -18.33 -12.59
CA ARG A 77 16.46 -17.49 -13.24
C ARG A 77 16.08 -16.02 -13.23
N ASP A 78 14.77 -15.72 -13.41
CA ASP A 78 14.23 -14.37 -13.31
C ASP A 78 14.46 -13.79 -11.92
N HIS A 79 14.18 -14.54 -10.85
CA HIS A 79 14.46 -14.09 -9.48
C HIS A 79 15.96 -13.83 -9.26
N VAL A 80 16.83 -14.77 -9.65
CA VAL A 80 18.28 -14.62 -9.45
C VAL A 80 18.84 -13.44 -10.25
N SER A 81 18.42 -13.27 -11.51
CA SER A 81 18.86 -12.16 -12.36
C SER A 81 18.35 -10.81 -11.87
N LEU A 82 17.11 -10.74 -11.36
CA LEU A 82 16.56 -9.55 -10.73
C LEU A 82 17.35 -9.14 -9.48
N LEU A 83 17.62 -10.09 -8.59
CA LEU A 83 18.41 -9.85 -7.38
C LEU A 83 19.80 -9.30 -7.71
N ARG A 84 20.46 -9.87 -8.74
CA ARG A 84 21.77 -9.39 -9.21
C ARG A 84 21.68 -7.96 -9.75
N ALA A 85 20.75 -7.70 -10.68
CA ALA A 85 20.58 -6.39 -11.29
C ALA A 85 20.22 -5.31 -10.25
N MET A 86 19.35 -5.64 -9.30
CA MET A 86 19.01 -4.75 -8.18
C MET A 86 20.23 -4.50 -7.28
N GLY A 87 21.04 -5.51 -7.01
CA GLY A 87 22.29 -5.36 -6.27
C GLY A 87 23.29 -4.44 -6.97
N GLU A 88 23.44 -4.54 -8.29
CA GLU A 88 24.29 -3.65 -9.10
C GLU A 88 23.78 -2.21 -9.10
N HIS A 89 22.49 -2.01 -9.33
CA HIS A 89 21.83 -0.71 -9.25
C HIS A 89 22.01 -0.05 -7.87
N CYS A 90 21.77 -0.80 -6.79
CA CYS A 90 21.92 -0.28 -5.42
C CYS A 90 23.37 0.06 -5.08
N ARG A 91 24.37 -0.67 -5.58
CA ARG A 91 25.78 -0.33 -5.39
C ARG A 91 26.15 0.96 -6.13
N ALA A 92 25.68 1.14 -7.38
CA ALA A 92 25.91 2.36 -8.14
C ALA A 92 25.26 3.59 -7.46
N SER A 93 24.01 3.46 -6.98
CA SER A 93 23.34 4.50 -6.20
C SER A 93 24.09 4.82 -4.91
N ALA A 94 24.50 3.79 -4.16
CA ALA A 94 25.21 3.95 -2.89
C ALA A 94 26.58 4.62 -3.08
N GLN A 95 27.28 4.37 -4.18
CA GLN A 95 28.54 5.05 -4.49
C GLN A 95 28.31 6.56 -4.62
N GLN A 96 27.35 7.00 -5.41
CA GLN A 96 27.03 8.43 -5.57
C GLN A 96 26.61 9.07 -4.24
N ILE A 97 25.76 8.38 -3.45
CA ILE A 97 25.29 8.85 -2.14
C ILE A 97 26.48 9.01 -1.17
N ASN A 98 27.39 8.04 -1.12
CA ASN A 98 28.55 8.07 -0.22
C ASN A 98 29.54 9.20 -0.55
N GLU A 99 29.65 9.58 -1.83
CA GLU A 99 30.55 10.65 -2.32
C GLU A 99 29.95 12.05 -2.13
N ALA A 100 28.62 12.16 -2.02
CA ALA A 100 27.93 13.44 -2.01
C ALA A 100 27.75 14.08 -0.63
N GLY A 101 28.14 13.41 0.46
CA GLY A 101 28.16 14.00 1.82
C GLY A 101 26.77 14.20 2.43
N PHE A 102 25.88 13.23 2.29
CA PHE A 102 24.57 13.19 2.99
C PHE A 102 24.72 12.76 4.45
N ASP A 103 23.75 13.15 5.28
CA ASP A 103 23.69 12.81 6.71
C ASP A 103 22.95 11.49 6.97
N LEU A 104 22.00 11.13 6.09
CA LEU A 104 21.10 10.00 6.28
C LEU A 104 20.64 9.44 4.91
N LEU A 105 20.51 8.11 4.84
CA LEU A 105 19.72 7.43 3.82
C LEU A 105 18.29 7.19 4.33
N PHE A 106 17.29 7.72 3.63
CA PHE A 106 15.88 7.38 3.79
C PHE A 106 15.42 6.51 2.63
N ALA A 107 15.22 5.22 2.86
CA ALA A 107 14.82 4.28 1.82
C ALA A 107 13.31 4.01 1.89
N GLY A 108 12.63 4.13 0.75
CA GLY A 108 11.28 3.65 0.55
C GLY A 108 11.23 2.18 0.11
N ALA A 109 10.03 1.62 0.02
CA ALA A 109 9.83 0.28 -0.50
C ALA A 109 10.12 0.18 -2.02
N CYS A 110 10.32 -1.04 -2.50
CA CYS A 110 10.52 -1.36 -3.90
C CYS A 110 9.39 -2.27 -4.41
N GLN A 111 8.94 -2.04 -5.65
CA GLN A 111 7.88 -2.85 -6.26
C GLN A 111 8.29 -4.31 -6.55
N PHE A 112 9.59 -4.59 -6.72
CA PHE A 112 10.11 -5.94 -7.01
C PHE A 112 10.55 -6.69 -5.75
N LEU A 113 11.28 -5.99 -4.87
CA LEU A 113 11.76 -6.46 -3.58
C LEU A 113 11.33 -5.43 -2.57
N ARG A 114 10.50 -5.76 -1.62
CA ARG A 114 10.05 -4.76 -0.63
C ARG A 114 11.22 -4.09 0.08
N VAL A 115 12.28 -4.85 0.36
CA VAL A 115 13.50 -4.37 0.99
C VAL A 115 14.70 -4.60 0.08
N THR A 116 15.36 -3.53 -0.32
CA THR A 116 16.49 -3.57 -1.25
C THR A 116 17.85 -3.56 -0.55
N PRO A 117 18.92 -4.03 -1.23
CA PRO A 117 20.25 -4.13 -0.62
C PRO A 117 21.00 -2.80 -0.50
N ILE A 118 20.41 -1.65 -0.74
CA ILE A 118 21.15 -0.37 -0.76
C ILE A 118 21.84 -0.07 0.57
N ALA A 119 21.21 -0.38 1.71
CA ALA A 119 21.79 -0.18 3.03
C ALA A 119 23.06 -1.01 3.29
N ARG A 120 23.29 -2.09 2.54
CA ARG A 120 24.54 -2.88 2.62
C ARG A 120 25.75 -2.14 2.05
N SER A 121 25.53 -1.13 1.22
CA SER A 121 26.60 -0.41 0.50
C SER A 121 26.71 1.06 0.90
N VAL A 122 25.71 1.62 1.57
CA VAL A 122 25.74 2.98 2.09
C VAL A 122 26.45 3.00 3.44
N ARG A 123 27.31 4.03 3.66
CA ARG A 123 28.08 4.22 4.90
C ARG A 123 27.40 5.16 5.89
N LEU A 124 26.24 5.66 5.54
CA LEU A 124 25.45 6.60 6.35
C LEU A 124 24.47 5.85 7.27
N PRO A 125 24.01 6.50 8.34
CA PRO A 125 22.82 6.05 9.04
C PRO A 125 21.70 5.79 8.04
N SER A 126 21.00 4.66 8.16
CA SER A 126 19.99 4.26 7.18
C SER A 126 18.66 3.95 7.84
N LEU A 127 17.60 4.48 7.25
CA LEU A 127 16.24 4.36 7.70
C LEU A 127 15.40 3.81 6.56
N LEU A 128 14.73 2.68 6.80
CA LEU A 128 13.78 2.09 5.86
C LEU A 128 12.35 2.45 6.29
N TYR A 129 11.59 3.10 5.43
CA TYR A 129 10.15 3.23 5.60
C TYR A 129 9.45 2.12 4.84
N LEU A 130 9.09 1.05 5.55
CA LEU A 130 8.46 -0.14 5.00
C LEU A 130 6.98 -0.17 5.35
N GLN A 131 6.10 0.05 4.38
CA GLN A 131 4.67 0.03 4.61
C GLN A 131 4.16 -1.37 4.97
N GLU A 132 4.72 -2.39 4.32
CA GLU A 132 4.43 -3.80 4.56
C GLU A 132 5.53 -4.69 3.95
N PRO A 133 5.80 -5.89 4.50
CA PRO A 133 6.57 -6.92 3.83
C PRO A 133 5.92 -7.36 2.52
N TYR A 134 6.64 -8.13 1.70
CA TYR A 134 6.10 -8.62 0.44
C TYR A 134 4.98 -9.65 0.67
N ARG A 135 3.72 -9.24 0.54
CA ARG A 135 2.53 -10.07 0.84
C ARG A 135 2.56 -11.43 0.20
N TRP A 136 2.96 -11.50 -1.07
CA TRP A 136 3.04 -12.74 -1.83
C TRP A 136 4.05 -13.76 -1.29
N LEU A 137 4.94 -13.35 -0.39
CA LEU A 137 5.87 -14.25 0.27
C LEU A 137 5.39 -14.67 1.67
N TYR A 138 4.70 -13.79 2.38
CA TYR A 138 4.48 -13.95 3.81
C TYR A 138 3.03 -14.09 4.22
N GLU A 139 2.07 -13.68 3.36
CA GLU A 139 0.63 -13.75 3.67
C GLU A 139 -0.07 -14.85 2.86
N ALA A 140 -0.97 -15.58 3.51
CA ALA A 140 -1.80 -16.57 2.86
C ALA A 140 -3.00 -15.90 2.15
N LEU A 141 -2.87 -15.61 0.84
CA LEU A 141 -3.91 -14.96 0.03
C LEU A 141 -4.21 -15.74 -1.27
N PRO A 142 -5.02 -16.78 -1.25
CA PRO A 142 -5.63 -17.55 -0.14
C PRO A 142 -4.69 -18.59 0.47
N GLN A 143 -3.52 -18.83 -0.13
CA GLN A 143 -2.52 -19.79 0.31
C GLN A 143 -1.14 -19.16 0.24
N LEU A 144 -0.25 -19.59 1.13
CA LEU A 144 1.15 -19.22 1.05
C LEU A 144 1.74 -19.75 -0.28
N PRO A 145 2.40 -18.89 -1.09
CA PRO A 145 2.82 -19.25 -2.45
C PRO A 145 3.92 -20.32 -2.48
N TRP A 146 4.62 -20.54 -1.36
CA TRP A 146 5.69 -21.52 -1.19
C TRP A 146 5.23 -22.83 -0.54
N LEU A 147 3.94 -23.00 -0.24
CA LEU A 147 3.39 -24.29 0.19
C LEU A 147 3.39 -25.28 -0.98
N ALA A 148 3.77 -26.49 -0.68
CA ALA A 148 3.73 -27.58 -1.65
C ALA A 148 2.28 -27.83 -2.13
N ARG A 149 2.12 -27.96 -3.43
CA ARG A 149 0.81 -28.36 -3.98
C ARG A 149 0.47 -29.78 -3.58
N PRO A 150 -0.82 -30.09 -3.37
CA PRO A 150 -1.25 -31.46 -3.11
C PRO A 150 -0.73 -32.41 -4.20
N ALA A 151 -0.27 -33.58 -3.80
CA ALA A 151 0.19 -34.60 -4.72
C ALA A 151 -0.96 -34.94 -5.72
N PRO A 152 -0.70 -35.02 -7.02
CA PRO A 152 -1.75 -35.31 -7.99
C PRO A 152 -2.24 -36.75 -7.79
N ARG A 153 -3.58 -36.93 -7.86
CA ARG A 153 -4.19 -38.25 -7.71
C ARG A 153 -3.71 -39.27 -8.75
N ARG A 154 -3.24 -38.83 -9.91
CA ARG A 154 -2.64 -39.65 -10.96
C ARG A 154 -1.32 -39.06 -11.41
N ARG A 155 -0.26 -39.90 -11.47
CA ARG A 155 1.05 -39.53 -12.00
C ARG A 155 1.03 -39.56 -13.52
N THR A 156 0.81 -38.42 -14.13
CA THR A 156 0.94 -38.22 -15.58
C THR A 156 2.22 -37.43 -15.87
N ALA A 157 2.74 -37.50 -17.10
CA ALA A 157 3.89 -36.69 -17.52
C ALA A 157 3.66 -35.19 -17.25
N LEU A 158 2.41 -34.72 -17.47
CA LEU A 158 2.00 -33.35 -17.20
C LEU A 158 2.05 -33.02 -15.68
N SER A 159 1.65 -33.95 -14.82
CA SER A 159 1.69 -33.74 -13.37
C SER A 159 3.12 -33.69 -12.85
N VAL A 160 4.02 -34.54 -13.37
CA VAL A 160 5.45 -34.51 -13.05
C VAL A 160 6.08 -33.20 -13.49
N TYR A 161 5.79 -32.75 -14.72
CA TYR A 161 6.24 -31.44 -15.22
C TYR A 161 5.77 -30.29 -14.35
N ARG A 162 4.47 -30.27 -13.95
CA ARG A 162 3.92 -29.24 -13.07
C ARG A 162 4.58 -29.22 -11.70
N SER A 163 4.82 -30.40 -11.11
CA SER A 163 5.49 -30.51 -9.82
C SER A 163 6.95 -30.03 -9.88
N LEU A 164 7.69 -30.38 -10.94
CA LEU A 164 9.05 -29.90 -11.13
C LEU A 164 9.11 -28.37 -11.30
N LYS A 165 8.21 -27.81 -12.10
CA LYS A 165 8.12 -26.37 -12.28
C LYS A 165 7.76 -25.65 -10.98
N ASP A 166 6.85 -26.21 -10.17
CA ASP A 166 6.47 -25.69 -8.86
C ASP A 166 7.66 -25.70 -7.89
N LEU A 167 8.38 -26.79 -7.82
CA LEU A 167 9.60 -26.93 -7.01
C LEU A 167 10.66 -25.86 -7.34
N VAL A 168 10.92 -25.65 -8.62
CA VAL A 168 11.87 -24.64 -9.08
C VAL A 168 11.38 -23.24 -8.80
N HIS A 169 10.10 -22.96 -8.98
CA HIS A 169 9.51 -21.68 -8.65
C HIS A 169 9.64 -21.34 -7.16
N VAL A 170 9.32 -22.30 -6.29
CA VAL A 170 9.42 -22.15 -4.84
C VAL A 170 10.87 -21.87 -4.40
N GLN A 171 11.88 -22.41 -5.07
CA GLN A 171 13.28 -22.06 -4.77
C GLN A 171 13.57 -20.58 -5.05
N GLY A 172 13.03 -20.01 -6.13
CA GLY A 172 13.13 -18.57 -6.40
C GLY A 172 12.54 -17.72 -5.28
N LEU A 173 11.34 -18.08 -4.79
CA LEU A 173 10.68 -17.39 -3.67
C LEU A 173 11.49 -17.48 -2.37
N ARG A 174 12.08 -18.65 -2.08
CA ARG A 174 12.93 -18.84 -0.89
C ARG A 174 14.19 -17.98 -0.92
N ILE A 175 14.82 -17.85 -2.10
CA ILE A 175 15.98 -16.97 -2.28
C ILE A 175 15.58 -15.52 -2.05
N GLN A 176 14.47 -15.07 -2.65
CA GLN A 176 13.97 -13.72 -2.43
C GLN A 176 13.66 -13.45 -0.95
N ALA A 177 12.97 -14.37 -0.28
CA ALA A 177 12.64 -14.22 1.14
C ALA A 177 13.89 -14.07 2.01
N ARG A 178 14.93 -14.89 1.76
CA ARG A 178 16.22 -14.80 2.47
C ARG A 178 16.89 -13.46 2.21
N GLU A 179 16.94 -13.05 0.94
CA GLU A 179 17.56 -11.80 0.54
C GLU A 179 16.87 -10.59 1.17
N GLU A 180 15.54 -10.58 1.25
CA GLU A 180 14.79 -9.50 1.91
C GLU A 180 15.07 -9.40 3.41
N VAL A 181 15.19 -10.54 4.10
CA VAL A 181 15.56 -10.58 5.52
C VAL A 181 16.97 -10.02 5.73
N ASP A 182 17.92 -10.44 4.90
CA ASP A 182 19.31 -9.98 5.00
C ASP A 182 19.45 -8.51 4.63
N ASN A 183 18.64 -8.02 3.68
CA ASN A 183 18.55 -6.61 3.35
C ASN A 183 17.97 -5.80 4.51
N ALA A 184 16.89 -6.28 5.13
CA ALA A 184 16.23 -5.62 6.25
C ALA A 184 17.17 -5.46 7.46
N ARG A 185 17.99 -6.46 7.74
CA ARG A 185 19.01 -6.43 8.81
C ARG A 185 20.11 -5.39 8.60
N ALA A 186 20.34 -4.97 7.37
CA ALA A 186 21.36 -3.97 7.05
C ALA A 186 20.94 -2.54 7.37
N TYR A 187 19.64 -2.28 7.56
CA TYR A 187 19.18 -0.95 7.94
C TYR A 187 19.35 -0.69 9.44
N GLY A 188 19.78 0.52 9.77
CA GLY A 188 19.91 0.95 11.16
C GLY A 188 18.57 1.04 11.89
N GLN A 189 17.47 1.36 11.17
CA GLN A 189 16.13 1.43 11.71
C GLN A 189 15.09 1.13 10.63
N ILE A 190 14.03 0.38 11.00
CA ILE A 190 12.84 0.14 10.16
C ILE A 190 11.66 0.92 10.76
N LEU A 191 11.01 1.73 9.92
CA LEU A 191 9.75 2.39 10.21
C LEU A 191 8.61 1.72 9.46
N VAL A 192 7.46 1.67 10.08
CA VAL A 192 6.22 1.12 9.52
C VAL A 192 5.04 2.05 9.81
N ASN A 193 3.97 1.93 9.04
CA ASN A 193 2.82 2.83 9.09
C ASN A 193 1.74 2.43 10.11
N SER A 194 1.87 1.28 10.81
CA SER A 194 0.89 0.79 11.78
C SER A 194 1.50 -0.27 12.70
N PHE A 195 0.84 -0.56 13.82
CA PHE A 195 1.18 -1.72 14.66
C PHE A 195 0.93 -3.04 13.92
N PHE A 196 -0.11 -3.09 13.09
CA PHE A 196 -0.34 -4.23 12.21
C PHE A 196 0.87 -4.49 11.28
N SER A 197 1.41 -3.45 10.65
CA SER A 197 2.61 -3.57 9.81
C SER A 197 3.85 -3.93 10.63
N ARG A 198 3.98 -3.44 11.88
CA ARG A 198 5.07 -3.83 12.79
C ARG A 198 5.03 -5.32 13.10
N GLU A 199 3.85 -5.85 13.40
CA GLU A 199 3.66 -7.29 13.61
C GLU A 199 3.97 -8.10 12.34
N SER A 200 3.57 -7.59 11.17
CA SER A 200 3.90 -8.23 9.90
C SER A 200 5.41 -8.28 9.64
N VAL A 201 6.15 -7.21 9.96
CA VAL A 201 7.63 -7.18 9.87
C VAL A 201 8.26 -8.17 10.84
N LEU A 202 7.76 -8.24 12.08
CA LEU A 202 8.24 -9.20 13.08
C LEU A 202 8.04 -10.65 12.60
N ARG A 203 6.87 -10.96 12.06
CA ARG A 203 6.55 -12.30 11.53
C ARG A 203 7.36 -12.65 10.28
N ALA A 204 7.56 -11.69 9.37
CA ALA A 204 8.24 -11.92 8.10
C ALA A 204 9.77 -11.97 8.23
N TYR A 205 10.35 -11.07 9.02
CA TYR A 205 11.80 -10.86 9.08
C TYR A 205 12.44 -11.19 10.44
N GLY A 206 11.65 -11.39 11.48
CA GLY A 206 12.15 -11.58 12.84
C GLY A 206 12.80 -10.30 13.41
N LEU A 207 12.43 -9.13 12.91
CA LEU A 207 12.98 -7.83 13.28
C LEU A 207 11.91 -6.95 13.90
N ASP A 208 12.29 -6.13 14.88
CA ASP A 208 11.42 -5.09 15.40
C ASP A 208 11.43 -3.85 14.49
N ALA A 209 10.29 -3.18 14.38
CA ALA A 209 10.12 -1.96 13.64
C ALA A 209 9.43 -0.90 14.53
N ARG A 210 9.61 0.37 14.21
CA ARG A 210 8.96 1.48 14.93
C ARG A 210 7.79 2.01 14.13
N VAL A 211 6.67 2.21 14.79
CA VAL A 211 5.49 2.79 14.16
C VAL A 211 5.70 4.28 13.96
N CYS A 212 5.54 4.72 12.73
CA CYS A 212 5.53 6.11 12.30
C CYS A 212 4.32 6.28 11.37
N TYR A 213 3.20 6.65 11.92
CA TYR A 213 1.95 6.79 11.19
C TYR A 213 2.04 7.82 10.07
N LEU A 214 1.39 7.52 8.94
CA LEU A 214 1.19 8.44 7.82
C LEU A 214 0.20 9.54 8.19
N GLY A 215 0.17 10.59 7.38
CA GLY A 215 -0.80 11.66 7.45
C GLY A 215 -1.57 11.84 6.14
N ILE A 216 -2.69 12.56 6.23
CA ILE A 216 -3.53 12.95 5.11
C ILE A 216 -3.33 14.43 4.81
N ASP A 217 -3.25 14.78 3.54
CA ASP A 217 -3.20 16.18 3.11
C ASP A 217 -4.60 16.82 3.25
N ASN A 218 -4.86 17.39 4.44
CA ASN A 218 -6.08 18.09 4.76
C ASN A 218 -6.25 19.44 4.04
N ARG A 219 -5.30 19.82 3.17
CA ARG A 219 -5.45 20.95 2.22
C ARG A 219 -5.99 20.49 0.87
N THR A 220 -5.73 19.25 0.51
CA THR A 220 -6.30 18.61 -0.68
C THR A 220 -7.65 17.99 -0.36
N PHE A 221 -7.73 17.16 0.69
CA PHE A 221 -8.99 16.57 1.16
C PHE A 221 -9.68 17.51 2.14
N VAL A 222 -10.58 18.32 1.62
CA VAL A 222 -11.27 19.38 2.37
C VAL A 222 -12.76 19.08 2.43
N TYR A 223 -13.34 19.20 3.61
CA TYR A 223 -14.78 19.18 3.79
C TYR A 223 -15.44 20.38 3.11
N GLN A 224 -16.51 20.13 2.38
CA GLN A 224 -17.35 21.12 1.73
C GLN A 224 -18.76 21.04 2.33
N GLU A 225 -19.23 22.12 2.90
CA GLU A 225 -20.61 22.20 3.47
C GLU A 225 -21.62 22.14 2.34
N ARG A 226 -22.15 20.96 2.05
CA ARG A 226 -23.16 20.72 1.03
C ARG A 226 -23.97 19.45 1.31
N PRO A 227 -25.19 19.33 0.76
CA PRO A 227 -26.01 18.14 0.90
C PRO A 227 -25.30 16.90 0.32
N ARG A 228 -25.40 15.78 1.00
CA ARG A 228 -24.91 14.49 0.51
C ARG A 228 -25.96 13.82 -0.38
N GLU A 229 -25.49 13.07 -1.35
CA GLU A 229 -26.31 12.31 -2.28
C GLU A 229 -26.41 10.84 -1.80
N PRO A 230 -27.52 10.14 -2.11
CA PRO A 230 -27.77 8.80 -1.58
C PRO A 230 -26.98 7.71 -2.34
N PHE A 231 -25.63 7.83 -2.39
CA PHE A 231 -24.75 6.78 -2.91
C PHE A 231 -23.63 6.48 -1.93
N VAL A 232 -23.13 5.25 -1.96
CA VAL A 232 -21.97 4.84 -1.17
C VAL A 232 -20.71 4.77 -2.04
N VAL A 233 -19.54 5.05 -1.45
CA VAL A 233 -18.27 5.07 -2.18
C VAL A 233 -17.23 4.14 -1.55
N SER A 234 -16.36 3.58 -2.37
CA SER A 234 -15.12 2.92 -1.92
C SER A 234 -13.94 3.34 -2.77
N LEU A 235 -12.74 3.32 -2.17
CA LEU A 235 -11.49 3.71 -2.84
C LEU A 235 -10.49 2.57 -2.84
N GLY A 236 -9.81 2.37 -3.96
CA GLY A 236 -8.71 1.43 -4.05
C GLY A 236 -8.49 0.84 -5.43
N SER A 237 -7.33 0.25 -5.68
CA SER A 237 -7.08 -0.48 -6.92
C SER A 237 -8.14 -1.56 -7.12
N MET A 238 -8.56 -1.77 -8.37
CA MET A 238 -9.53 -2.83 -8.68
C MET A 238 -8.81 -4.19 -8.76
N THR A 239 -8.51 -4.73 -7.57
CA THR A 239 -7.82 -6.01 -7.35
C THR A 239 -8.54 -6.83 -6.28
N SER A 240 -8.26 -8.13 -6.22
CA SER A 240 -8.90 -9.05 -5.28
C SER A 240 -8.69 -8.68 -3.81
N GLU A 241 -7.53 -8.10 -3.48
CA GLU A 241 -7.17 -7.70 -2.11
C GLU A 241 -8.01 -6.53 -1.60
N LYS A 242 -8.49 -5.66 -2.51
CA LYS A 242 -9.37 -4.55 -2.15
C LYS A 242 -10.83 -4.97 -1.99
N ASN A 243 -11.16 -6.21 -2.35
CA ASN A 243 -12.36 -6.94 -1.94
C ASN A 243 -13.70 -6.30 -2.37
N ALA A 244 -13.75 -5.78 -3.61
CA ALA A 244 -14.98 -5.20 -4.16
C ALA A 244 -16.15 -6.20 -4.16
N ARG A 245 -15.87 -7.51 -4.34
CA ARG A 245 -16.87 -8.59 -4.26
C ARG A 245 -17.65 -8.54 -2.95
N PHE A 246 -16.97 -8.49 -1.82
CA PHE A 246 -17.59 -8.43 -0.49
C PHE A 246 -18.54 -7.23 -0.36
N LEU A 247 -18.13 -6.05 -0.83
CA LEU A 247 -18.95 -4.84 -0.75
C LEU A 247 -20.16 -4.91 -1.66
N ILE A 248 -20.03 -5.46 -2.88
CA ILE A 248 -21.16 -5.70 -3.79
C ILE A 248 -22.16 -6.67 -3.15
N GLU A 249 -21.67 -7.76 -2.53
CA GLU A 249 -22.51 -8.73 -1.82
C GLU A 249 -23.19 -8.11 -0.61
N ALA A 250 -22.52 -7.25 0.14
CA ALA A 250 -23.11 -6.51 1.26
C ALA A 250 -24.22 -5.56 0.81
N ILE A 251 -23.95 -4.73 -0.20
CA ILE A 251 -24.93 -3.77 -0.73
C ILE A 251 -26.15 -4.51 -1.33
N SER A 252 -25.95 -5.70 -1.91
CA SER A 252 -27.06 -6.49 -2.43
C SER A 252 -28.07 -6.94 -1.37
N ARG A 253 -27.68 -6.94 -0.08
CA ARG A 253 -28.52 -7.31 1.07
C ARG A 253 -29.30 -6.12 1.66
N LEU A 254 -29.04 -4.92 1.18
CA LEU A 254 -29.87 -3.77 1.54
C LEU A 254 -31.25 -3.89 0.89
N GLY A 255 -32.28 -3.37 1.58
CA GLY A 255 -33.62 -3.24 1.02
C GLY A 255 -33.69 -2.23 -0.12
N ASP A 256 -34.76 -2.26 -0.91
CA ASP A 256 -35.00 -1.26 -1.95
C ASP A 256 -35.61 0.04 -1.36
N PRO A 257 -35.20 1.23 -1.80
CA PRO A 257 -34.19 1.49 -2.84
C PRO A 257 -32.75 1.33 -2.31
N ARG A 258 -31.95 0.56 -3.03
CA ARG A 258 -30.52 0.38 -2.71
C ARG A 258 -29.71 1.61 -3.15
N PRO A 259 -28.76 2.09 -2.35
CA PRO A 259 -27.87 3.16 -2.78
C PRO A 259 -26.98 2.70 -3.94
N PRO A 260 -26.77 3.56 -4.97
CA PRO A 260 -25.72 3.32 -5.96
C PRO A 260 -24.36 3.15 -5.29
N PHE A 261 -23.52 2.28 -5.85
CA PHE A 261 -22.18 2.03 -5.35
C PHE A 261 -21.12 2.52 -6.35
N VAL A 262 -20.33 3.50 -5.94
CA VAL A 262 -19.24 4.08 -6.71
C VAL A 262 -17.91 3.56 -6.21
N TRP A 263 -17.12 2.97 -7.12
CA TRP A 263 -15.76 2.56 -6.84
C TRP A 263 -14.76 3.45 -7.56
N VAL A 264 -13.89 4.14 -6.82
CA VAL A 264 -12.84 4.96 -7.40
C VAL A 264 -11.51 4.21 -7.37
N ALA A 265 -10.87 4.07 -8.54
CA ALA A 265 -9.63 3.34 -8.70
C ALA A 265 -8.62 4.08 -9.59
N ASN A 266 -7.32 4.02 -9.22
CA ASN A 266 -6.22 4.49 -10.06
C ASN A 266 -5.61 3.38 -10.92
N ALA A 267 -5.78 2.11 -10.52
CA ALA A 267 -5.25 0.93 -11.20
C ALA A 267 -6.22 -0.26 -11.06
N GLY A 268 -6.04 -1.29 -11.89
CA GLY A 268 -6.82 -2.51 -11.78
C GLY A 268 -6.60 -3.48 -12.93
N VAL A 269 -6.99 -4.73 -12.70
CA VAL A 269 -6.94 -5.81 -13.70
C VAL A 269 -8.25 -5.84 -14.47
N THR A 270 -8.19 -5.70 -15.79
CA THR A 270 -9.39 -5.62 -16.67
C THR A 270 -10.32 -6.81 -16.50
N SER A 271 -9.79 -8.03 -16.35
CA SER A 271 -10.61 -9.24 -16.12
C SER A 271 -11.35 -9.18 -14.79
N HIS A 272 -10.69 -8.71 -13.73
CA HIS A 272 -11.29 -8.57 -12.41
C HIS A 272 -12.39 -7.49 -12.41
N ARG A 273 -12.15 -6.37 -13.11
CA ARG A 273 -13.18 -5.33 -13.27
C ARG A 273 -14.45 -5.90 -13.91
N ARG A 274 -14.32 -6.61 -15.04
CA ARG A 274 -15.45 -7.24 -15.72
C ARG A 274 -16.17 -8.27 -14.84
N GLU A 275 -15.43 -9.01 -14.03
CA GLU A 275 -16.00 -9.95 -13.06
C GLU A 275 -16.86 -9.22 -12.02
N MET A 276 -16.40 -8.10 -11.48
CA MET A 276 -17.15 -7.30 -10.51
C MET A 276 -18.38 -6.62 -11.11
N GLU A 277 -18.28 -6.09 -12.33
CA GLU A 277 -19.42 -5.54 -13.09
C GLU A 277 -20.49 -6.61 -13.34
N ALA A 278 -20.09 -7.83 -13.74
CA ALA A 278 -21.01 -8.95 -13.94
C ALA A 278 -21.68 -9.42 -12.63
N LEU A 279 -20.90 -9.49 -11.53
CA LEU A 279 -21.43 -9.81 -10.21
C LEU A 279 -22.47 -8.78 -9.77
N ALA A 280 -22.16 -7.50 -9.85
CA ALA A 280 -23.06 -6.41 -9.45
C ALA A 280 -24.38 -6.46 -10.27
N SER A 281 -24.27 -6.68 -11.58
CA SER A 281 -25.44 -6.86 -12.45
C SER A 281 -26.30 -8.05 -12.02
N SER A 282 -25.69 -9.21 -11.71
CA SER A 282 -26.40 -10.42 -11.28
C SER A 282 -27.13 -10.24 -9.95
N LEU A 283 -26.57 -9.42 -9.06
CA LEU A 283 -27.12 -9.09 -7.74
C LEU A 283 -28.01 -7.82 -7.75
N LYS A 284 -28.23 -7.21 -8.92
CA LYS A 284 -29.02 -5.98 -9.11
C LYS A 284 -28.50 -4.80 -8.27
N VAL A 285 -27.18 -4.69 -8.14
CA VAL A 285 -26.50 -3.55 -7.52
C VAL A 285 -26.12 -2.54 -8.62
N GLN A 286 -26.53 -1.31 -8.49
CA GLN A 286 -26.07 -0.23 -9.38
C GLN A 286 -24.61 0.08 -9.03
N PHE A 287 -23.67 -0.38 -9.86
CA PHE A 287 -22.24 -0.30 -9.62
C PHE A 287 -21.53 0.51 -10.71
N GLU A 288 -20.83 1.55 -10.31
CA GLU A 288 -20.06 2.43 -11.19
C GLU A 288 -18.58 2.39 -10.80
N ILE A 289 -17.70 2.24 -11.79
CA ILE A 289 -16.24 2.28 -11.58
C ILE A 289 -15.69 3.53 -12.24
N ARG A 290 -15.09 4.44 -11.44
CA ARG A 290 -14.39 5.63 -11.91
C ARG A 290 -12.89 5.40 -11.88
N MET A 291 -12.27 5.43 -13.05
CA MET A 291 -10.84 5.13 -13.20
C MET A 291 -10.02 6.40 -13.39
N ARG A 292 -8.96 6.55 -12.60
CA ARG A 292 -7.92 7.60 -12.77
C ARG A 292 -8.50 9.02 -12.79
N ILE A 293 -9.43 9.29 -11.91
CA ILE A 293 -9.93 10.65 -11.72
C ILE A 293 -8.87 11.50 -11.01
N SER A 294 -8.96 12.81 -11.17
CA SER A 294 -8.11 13.78 -10.49
C SER A 294 -8.41 13.85 -8.99
N ASP A 295 -7.49 14.42 -8.20
CA ASP A 295 -7.73 14.65 -6.78
C ASP A 295 -8.93 15.57 -6.53
N ALA A 296 -9.15 16.57 -7.40
CA ALA A 296 -10.30 17.45 -7.31
C ALA A 296 -11.64 16.69 -7.52
N GLU A 297 -11.67 15.81 -8.52
CA GLU A 297 -12.85 14.95 -8.77
C GLU A 297 -13.05 13.94 -7.63
N LEU A 298 -11.96 13.41 -7.06
CA LEU A 298 -12.05 12.52 -5.90
C LEU A 298 -12.63 13.22 -4.68
N VAL A 299 -12.15 14.43 -4.38
CA VAL A 299 -12.67 15.26 -3.28
C VAL A 299 -14.15 15.58 -3.52
N ASP A 300 -14.56 15.89 -4.76
CA ASP A 300 -15.97 16.11 -5.11
C ASP A 300 -16.81 14.86 -4.82
N VAL A 301 -16.36 13.68 -5.25
CA VAL A 301 -17.07 12.41 -4.99
C VAL A 301 -17.19 12.14 -3.49
N LEU A 302 -16.11 12.34 -2.71
CA LEU A 302 -16.12 12.10 -1.26
C LEU A 302 -17.04 13.07 -0.52
N ASN A 303 -17.13 14.32 -0.94
CA ASN A 303 -18.02 15.29 -0.33
C ASN A 303 -19.50 15.08 -0.71
N ARG A 304 -19.78 14.41 -1.83
CA ARG A 304 -21.16 14.10 -2.26
C ARG A 304 -21.69 12.78 -1.73
N ALA A 305 -20.84 11.79 -1.52
CA ALA A 305 -21.25 10.47 -1.05
C ALA A 305 -21.95 10.52 0.31
N ALA A 306 -22.91 9.63 0.56
CA ALA A 306 -23.56 9.49 1.87
C ALA A 306 -22.59 8.90 2.90
N MET A 307 -21.82 7.87 2.52
CA MET A 307 -20.81 7.23 3.36
C MET A 307 -19.78 6.49 2.53
N MET A 308 -18.65 6.17 3.16
CA MET A 308 -17.65 5.25 2.61
C MET A 308 -17.86 3.85 3.17
N VAL A 309 -17.79 2.83 2.29
CA VAL A 309 -17.73 1.41 2.66
C VAL A 309 -16.34 0.86 2.32
N TYR A 310 -15.68 0.14 3.25
CA TYR A 310 -14.29 -0.23 3.06
C TYR A 310 -13.96 -1.61 3.64
N ALA A 311 -13.51 -2.55 2.79
CA ALA A 311 -13.34 -3.94 3.20
C ALA A 311 -12.09 -4.62 2.60
N PRO A 312 -10.93 -3.96 2.45
CA PRO A 312 -9.75 -4.63 1.93
C PRO A 312 -9.22 -5.69 2.89
N ARG A 313 -8.58 -6.72 2.33
CA ARG A 313 -7.93 -7.77 3.11
C ARG A 313 -6.54 -7.32 3.54
N LEU A 314 -6.24 -7.48 4.84
CA LEU A 314 -4.93 -7.19 5.43
C LEU A 314 -4.41 -5.77 5.06
N GLU A 315 -5.24 -4.74 5.17
CA GLU A 315 -4.83 -3.37 4.85
C GLU A 315 -3.76 -2.88 5.82
N PRO A 316 -2.59 -2.40 5.34
CA PRO A 316 -1.51 -2.00 6.23
C PRO A 316 -1.82 -0.81 7.11
N PHE A 317 -2.60 0.17 6.61
CA PHE A 317 -2.88 1.41 7.34
C PHE A 317 -4.33 1.89 7.16
N GLY A 318 -4.79 2.09 5.93
CA GLY A 318 -6.13 2.62 5.66
C GLY A 318 -6.12 4.14 5.40
N MET A 319 -5.35 4.58 4.41
CA MET A 319 -5.39 5.99 4.00
C MET A 319 -6.76 6.41 3.46
N ALA A 320 -7.41 5.56 2.66
CA ALA A 320 -8.70 5.88 2.05
C ALA A 320 -9.81 6.22 3.07
N PRO A 321 -10.01 5.47 4.17
CA PRO A 321 -10.91 5.89 5.25
C PRO A 321 -10.60 7.28 5.83
N LEU A 322 -9.32 7.60 6.01
CA LEU A 322 -8.91 8.90 6.51
C LEU A 322 -9.11 10.02 5.48
N GLU A 323 -8.95 9.75 4.18
CA GLU A 323 -9.31 10.68 3.09
C GLU A 323 -10.83 10.96 3.11
N GLY A 324 -11.65 9.93 3.35
CA GLY A 324 -13.09 10.07 3.58
C GLY A 324 -13.40 10.93 4.80
N ASN A 325 -12.80 10.61 5.96
CA ASN A 325 -12.97 11.39 7.19
C ASN A 325 -12.54 12.86 7.02
N ALA A 326 -11.45 13.13 6.25
CA ALA A 326 -11.03 14.50 5.93
C ALA A 326 -12.06 15.29 5.12
N CYS A 327 -12.96 14.61 4.41
CA CYS A 327 -14.12 15.18 3.74
C CYS A 327 -15.42 15.10 4.58
N GLY A 328 -15.31 14.83 5.89
CA GLY A 328 -16.46 14.69 6.78
C GLY A 328 -17.36 13.50 6.45
N LEU A 329 -16.85 12.49 5.74
CA LEU A 329 -17.60 11.32 5.30
C LEU A 329 -17.56 10.24 6.38
N PRO A 330 -18.70 9.75 6.88
CA PRO A 330 -18.73 8.60 7.78
C PRO A 330 -18.24 7.34 7.07
N VAL A 331 -17.55 6.48 7.79
CA VAL A 331 -16.93 5.26 7.26
C VAL A 331 -17.52 4.02 7.90
N VAL A 332 -17.91 3.03 7.11
CA VAL A 332 -18.20 1.66 7.57
C VAL A 332 -17.11 0.75 7.03
N ALA A 333 -16.33 0.13 7.91
CA ALA A 333 -15.18 -0.67 7.49
C ALA A 333 -15.13 -2.03 8.19
N VAL A 334 -14.55 -3.02 7.50
CA VAL A 334 -14.23 -4.31 8.13
C VAL A 334 -13.08 -4.11 9.12
N ALA A 335 -13.22 -4.64 10.33
CA ALA A 335 -12.24 -4.56 11.42
C ALA A 335 -11.00 -5.43 11.14
N GLU A 336 -10.24 -5.13 10.09
CA GLU A 336 -9.07 -5.93 9.65
C GLU A 336 -7.83 -5.04 9.43
N GLY A 337 -6.67 -5.56 9.79
CA GLY A 337 -5.39 -4.88 9.56
C GLY A 337 -5.23 -3.57 10.33
N GLY A 338 -4.59 -2.59 9.69
CA GLY A 338 -4.34 -1.26 10.22
C GLY A 338 -5.57 -0.35 10.23
N ILE A 339 -6.70 -0.76 9.62
CA ILE A 339 -7.96 0.00 9.67
C ILE A 339 -8.41 0.18 11.13
N ARG A 340 -8.19 -0.81 12.00
CA ARG A 340 -8.48 -0.75 13.43
C ARG A 340 -7.68 0.31 14.20
N GLU A 341 -6.68 0.91 13.57
CA GLU A 341 -5.87 1.98 14.14
C GLU A 341 -6.28 3.36 13.65
N THR A 342 -6.88 3.42 12.47
CA THR A 342 -7.34 4.67 11.82
C THR A 342 -8.81 4.97 12.08
N ILE A 343 -9.64 3.92 12.19
CA ILE A 343 -11.05 4.03 12.52
C ILE A 343 -11.25 3.57 13.97
N VAL A 344 -11.84 4.43 14.77
CA VAL A 344 -12.27 4.17 16.15
C VAL A 344 -13.77 3.91 16.08
N ASP A 345 -14.18 2.68 16.41
CA ASP A 345 -15.56 2.24 16.31
C ASP A 345 -16.50 3.14 17.11
N GLY A 346 -17.61 3.55 16.50
CA GLY A 346 -18.59 4.46 17.08
C GLY A 346 -18.13 5.92 17.24
N VAL A 347 -16.92 6.28 16.77
CA VAL A 347 -16.39 7.66 16.89
C VAL A 347 -16.24 8.31 15.52
N ASN A 348 -15.36 7.80 14.64
CA ASN A 348 -15.17 8.36 13.30
C ASN A 348 -15.57 7.37 12.19
N GLY A 349 -16.29 6.32 12.55
CA GLY A 349 -16.83 5.29 11.67
C GLY A 349 -17.32 4.10 12.46
N LEU A 350 -17.83 3.11 11.76
CA LEU A 350 -18.25 1.81 12.33
C LEU A 350 -17.32 0.71 11.84
N LEU A 351 -16.86 -0.13 12.77
CA LEU A 351 -16.09 -1.32 12.48
C LEU A 351 -16.99 -2.56 12.57
N VAL A 352 -16.98 -3.36 11.52
CA VAL A 352 -17.80 -4.57 11.43
C VAL A 352 -16.96 -5.82 11.22
N GLU A 353 -17.52 -6.97 11.56
CA GLU A 353 -16.96 -8.28 11.21
C GLU A 353 -16.88 -8.46 9.69
N ALA A 354 -16.00 -9.36 9.23
CA ALA A 354 -15.84 -9.68 7.79
C ALA A 354 -17.02 -10.54 7.28
N ASP A 355 -18.25 -10.08 7.53
CA ASP A 355 -19.52 -10.65 7.10
C ASP A 355 -20.31 -9.62 6.28
N PRO A 356 -20.71 -9.92 5.02
CA PRO A 356 -21.51 -9.02 4.21
C PRO A 356 -22.85 -8.60 4.85
N GLU A 357 -23.44 -9.42 5.72
CA GLU A 357 -24.67 -9.07 6.45
C GLU A 357 -24.39 -8.02 7.52
N ALA A 358 -23.31 -8.19 8.32
CA ALA A 358 -22.91 -7.20 9.32
C ALA A 358 -22.59 -5.83 8.66
N MET A 359 -21.92 -5.85 7.50
CA MET A 359 -21.67 -4.63 6.71
C MET A 359 -22.99 -4.00 6.24
N ALA A 360 -23.92 -4.80 5.73
CA ALA A 360 -25.23 -4.31 5.27
C ALA A 360 -26.04 -3.69 6.42
N GLN A 361 -26.02 -4.31 7.60
CA GLN A 361 -26.74 -3.78 8.79
C GLN A 361 -26.15 -2.43 9.22
N ALA A 362 -24.82 -2.28 9.26
CA ALA A 362 -24.17 -1.01 9.62
C ALA A 362 -24.47 0.09 8.57
N VAL A 363 -24.44 -0.25 7.29
CA VAL A 363 -24.81 0.69 6.20
C VAL A 363 -26.28 1.13 6.32
N ARG A 364 -27.19 0.17 6.56
CA ARG A 364 -28.62 0.46 6.76
C ARG A 364 -28.84 1.39 7.97
N HIS A 365 -28.19 1.10 9.09
CA HIS A 365 -28.26 1.93 10.28
C HIS A 365 -27.89 3.40 9.98
N LEU A 366 -26.79 3.64 9.26
CA LEU A 366 -26.39 5.02 8.90
C LEU A 366 -27.25 5.66 7.80
N ILE A 367 -27.98 4.88 6.99
CA ILE A 367 -28.99 5.41 6.06
C ILE A 367 -30.26 5.86 6.83
N GLU A 368 -30.63 5.15 7.89
CA GLU A 368 -31.83 5.41 8.69
C GLU A 368 -31.59 6.45 9.79
N ASP A 369 -30.34 6.68 10.21
CA ASP A 369 -29.95 7.64 11.26
C ASP A 369 -28.93 8.66 10.72
N ASP A 370 -29.45 9.69 10.06
CA ASP A 370 -28.64 10.76 9.45
C ASP A 370 -27.87 11.59 10.50
N ASP A 371 -28.41 11.75 11.70
CA ASP A 371 -27.77 12.47 12.82
C ASP A 371 -26.52 11.68 13.29
N HIS A 372 -26.64 10.35 13.44
CA HIS A 372 -25.49 9.53 13.77
C HIS A 372 -24.42 9.52 12.66
N ALA A 373 -24.86 9.38 11.39
CA ALA A 373 -23.93 9.44 10.26
C ALA A 373 -23.15 10.77 10.23
N ARG A 374 -23.83 11.90 10.45
CA ARG A 374 -23.22 13.23 10.53
C ARG A 374 -22.25 13.34 11.70
N ALA A 375 -22.64 12.89 12.89
CA ALA A 375 -21.79 12.91 14.08
C ALA A 375 -20.47 12.16 13.88
N LEU A 376 -20.51 10.97 13.24
CA LEU A 376 -19.31 10.20 12.86
C LEU A 376 -18.42 10.96 11.88
N GLY A 377 -19.01 11.60 10.86
CA GLY A 377 -18.28 12.42 9.89
C GLY A 377 -17.59 13.62 10.53
N GLU A 378 -18.27 14.36 11.41
CA GLU A 378 -17.70 15.49 12.15
C GLU A 378 -16.57 15.07 13.10
N ALA A 379 -16.73 13.95 13.78
CA ALA A 379 -15.66 13.40 14.61
C ALA A 379 -14.48 12.93 13.76
N GLY A 380 -14.74 12.41 12.56
CA GLY A 380 -13.72 12.08 11.59
C GLY A 380 -12.86 13.27 11.18
N LEU A 381 -13.49 14.41 10.87
CA LEU A 381 -12.80 15.67 10.58
C LEU A 381 -11.86 16.08 11.73
N ARG A 382 -12.37 16.11 12.96
CA ARG A 382 -11.57 16.49 14.14
C ARG A 382 -10.37 15.57 14.33
N LEU A 383 -10.57 14.24 14.22
CA LEU A 383 -9.49 13.27 14.39
C LEU A 383 -8.42 13.37 13.29
N VAL A 384 -8.81 13.71 12.04
CA VAL A 384 -7.84 13.95 10.97
C VAL A 384 -6.97 15.16 11.30
N ASP A 385 -7.53 16.27 11.72
CA ASP A 385 -6.77 17.48 12.07
C ASP A 385 -5.84 17.23 13.27
N GLU A 386 -6.33 16.57 14.32
CA GLU A 386 -5.59 16.37 15.56
C GLU A 386 -4.48 15.31 15.43
N ARG A 387 -4.75 14.20 14.72
CA ARG A 387 -3.88 13.01 14.76
C ARG A 387 -3.31 12.60 13.40
N TRP A 388 -4.07 12.84 12.33
CA TRP A 388 -3.79 12.27 11.02
C TRP A 388 -3.42 13.31 9.96
N SER A 389 -3.24 14.58 10.33
CA SER A 389 -2.75 15.63 9.42
C SER A 389 -1.32 15.34 8.96
N LEU A 390 -0.94 15.88 7.79
CA LEU A 390 0.45 15.81 7.31
C LEU A 390 1.41 16.41 8.32
N GLU A 391 1.03 17.51 8.98
CA GLU A 391 1.88 18.15 9.97
C GLU A 391 2.19 17.25 11.16
N ALA A 392 1.19 16.54 11.68
CA ALA A 392 1.38 15.55 12.75
C ALA A 392 2.27 14.38 12.30
N ALA A 393 2.13 13.93 11.02
CA ALA A 393 2.98 12.89 10.46
C ALA A 393 4.43 13.37 10.27
N GLU A 394 4.62 14.60 9.77
CA GLU A 394 5.94 15.23 9.62
C GLU A 394 6.68 15.34 10.97
N GLN A 395 5.99 15.74 12.05
CA GLN A 395 6.57 15.82 13.38
C GLN A 395 7.02 14.44 13.90
N ARG A 396 6.17 13.41 13.70
CA ARG A 396 6.53 12.03 14.07
C ARG A 396 7.76 11.53 13.31
N LEU A 397 7.80 11.79 11.99
CA LEU A 397 8.92 11.35 11.15
C LEU A 397 10.23 12.07 11.52
N GLU A 398 10.19 13.38 11.76
CA GLU A 398 11.35 14.17 12.19
C GLU A 398 12.03 13.59 13.43
N ALA A 399 11.24 13.23 14.45
CA ALA A 399 11.76 12.61 15.67
C ALA A 399 12.48 11.28 15.40
N HIS A 400 12.11 10.56 14.32
CA HIS A 400 12.81 9.34 13.92
C HIS A 400 14.11 9.63 13.16
N LEU A 401 14.13 10.65 12.29
CA LEU A 401 15.34 11.10 11.59
C LEU A 401 16.43 11.54 12.59
N ASP A 402 16.08 12.40 13.54
CA ASP A 402 16.99 12.89 14.58
C ASP A 402 17.58 11.74 15.40
N ARG A 403 16.75 10.78 15.75
CA ARG A 403 17.17 9.58 16.49
C ARG A 403 18.13 8.72 15.70
N ALA A 404 17.87 8.52 14.41
CA ALA A 404 18.72 7.70 13.53
C ALA A 404 20.13 8.32 13.40
N VAL A 405 20.22 9.64 13.17
CA VAL A 405 21.49 10.35 13.08
C VAL A 405 22.23 10.39 14.41
N SER A 406 21.51 10.67 15.54
CA SER A 406 22.12 10.73 16.86
C SER A 406 22.67 9.38 17.35
N SER A 407 21.99 8.27 16.99
CA SER A 407 22.43 6.92 17.36
C SER A 407 23.70 6.47 16.61
N ALA A 408 23.94 6.99 15.42
CA ALA A 408 25.12 6.67 14.62
C ALA A 408 26.36 7.48 15.00
N ARG A 409 26.19 8.57 15.75
CA ARG A 409 27.30 9.42 16.25
C ARG A 409 27.86 8.94 17.61
N ARG A 410 27.19 8.00 18.25
CA ARG A 410 27.63 7.32 19.48
C ARG A 410 28.36 6.01 19.18
#